data_4d4ed4bb0c87fc605447688cb5a6e776
#
_entry.id   4d4ed4bb0c87fc605447688cb5a6e776
#
_cell.length_a   1.000
_cell.length_b   1.000
_cell.length_c   1.000
_cell.angle_alpha   90.00
_cell.angle_beta   90.00
_cell.angle_gamma   90.00
#
_symmetry.space_group_name_H-M   'P 1'
#
loop_
_entity.id
_entity.type
_entity.pdbx_description
1 polymer ?
#
loop_
_entity_poly.entity_id
_entity_poly.type
_entity_poly.pdbx_seq_one_letter_code
_entity_poly.pdbx_strand_id
1 'polypeptide(L)'
;MDKLDFRSQDFSQTGKAMYELACELFPIPRSITGQGFRDSLEILNKTLGGGILKFHSIKSGTKVFDWIVPDEWNVKEAYIITPKGEKICDFKKHNLHLLNYSEAIDQEIELEELQDHLYSIEEMPDAIPYVTSYYKRRWGFCLTHNERKKLKKGKYKVYIDAKHDENGVLDYADFILPSTQNSKDEILISTYLCHPSMANNELSSPVVAIFLAKWLLSLKKRRYNYRFVIIPETIGSIVYLSKHLEHLKKHVKAGFVLSCLGDDHAYSLIHTPKENTLSDKVALHTLKNKKNFKAFSFLDRGSDERQYNAPLVNLGIVGVCRTRYLEYEQYHTSKDDLNFISEKGLMGGLQSIQEMILNLEINAVYKNTIVCEPNLGKRGLYHTLSTANDIPLACNFLAYCDGENDIIDIANILNMQAYEFKELLEKIKFYGLVK
;
A
#
# COMPACT_ATOMS: atom_id res chain seq x y z
N MET A 1 13.42 -26.25 -15.40
CA MET A 1 13.62 -24.78 -15.46
C MET A 1 12.30 -24.13 -15.11
N ASP A 2 12.18 -23.60 -13.88
CA ASP A 2 10.89 -23.06 -13.42
C ASP A 2 10.68 -21.72 -14.11
N LYS A 3 9.68 -21.66 -14.97
CA LYS A 3 9.15 -20.40 -15.47
C LYS A 3 8.76 -19.59 -14.23
N LEU A 4 9.33 -18.40 -14.05
CA LEU A 4 8.76 -17.36 -13.21
C LEU A 4 7.46 -16.89 -13.92
N ASP A 5 6.50 -17.77 -13.94
CA ASP A 5 5.24 -17.51 -14.60
C ASP A 5 4.24 -17.12 -13.52
N PHE A 6 4.12 -15.80 -13.28
CA PHE A 6 2.97 -15.28 -12.53
C PHE A 6 1.66 -15.66 -13.25
N ARG A 7 1.70 -16.11 -14.52
CA ARG A 7 0.58 -16.67 -15.28
C ARG A 7 0.15 -18.05 -14.78
N SER A 8 0.93 -18.73 -13.93
CA SER A 8 0.56 -20.00 -13.31
C SER A 8 -0.32 -19.86 -12.06
N GLN A 9 -0.48 -18.65 -11.51
CA GLN A 9 -1.51 -18.41 -10.49
C GLN A 9 -2.88 -18.41 -11.16
N ASP A 10 -3.82 -19.12 -10.57
CA ASP A 10 -5.23 -18.98 -10.93
C ASP A 10 -5.69 -17.60 -10.49
N PHE A 11 -5.64 -16.66 -11.43
CA PHE A 11 -5.96 -15.24 -11.21
C PHE A 11 -7.35 -15.04 -10.66
N SER A 12 -8.32 -15.86 -11.09
CA SER A 12 -9.70 -15.78 -10.63
C SER A 12 -9.80 -16.15 -9.15
N GLN A 13 -9.18 -17.25 -8.74
CA GLN A 13 -9.20 -17.69 -7.33
C GLN A 13 -8.43 -16.71 -6.43
N THR A 14 -7.31 -16.15 -6.88
CA THR A 14 -6.54 -15.19 -6.08
C THR A 14 -7.29 -13.87 -5.90
N GLY A 15 -7.91 -13.34 -6.96
CA GLY A 15 -8.73 -12.12 -6.87
C GLY A 15 -9.89 -12.29 -5.91
N LYS A 16 -10.62 -13.41 -6.03
CA LYS A 16 -11.70 -13.78 -5.14
C LYS A 16 -11.25 -13.87 -3.68
N ALA A 17 -10.15 -14.57 -3.41
CA ALA A 17 -9.62 -14.73 -2.05
C ALA A 17 -9.18 -13.38 -1.43
N MET A 18 -8.63 -12.46 -2.22
CA MET A 18 -8.32 -11.10 -1.78
C MET A 18 -9.59 -10.32 -1.44
N TYR A 19 -10.63 -10.42 -2.26
CA TYR A 19 -11.91 -9.76 -2.01
C TYR A 19 -12.60 -10.32 -0.77
N GLU A 20 -12.61 -11.64 -0.58
CA GLU A 20 -13.15 -12.30 0.62
C GLU A 20 -12.42 -11.83 1.89
N LEU A 21 -11.10 -11.70 1.86
CA LEU A 21 -10.31 -11.14 2.97
C LEU A 21 -10.67 -9.68 3.25
N ALA A 22 -10.88 -8.87 2.21
CA ALA A 22 -11.34 -7.49 2.39
C ALA A 22 -12.73 -7.45 3.05
N CYS A 23 -13.66 -8.35 2.67
CA CYS A 23 -14.98 -8.48 3.30
C CYS A 23 -14.88 -8.86 4.79
N GLU A 24 -13.98 -9.77 5.17
CA GLU A 24 -13.75 -10.16 6.57
C GLU A 24 -13.23 -8.98 7.41
N LEU A 25 -12.33 -8.18 6.86
CA LEU A 25 -11.71 -7.04 7.54
C LEU A 25 -12.61 -5.79 7.59
N PHE A 26 -13.52 -5.60 6.64
CA PHE A 26 -14.28 -4.36 6.46
C PHE A 26 -15.10 -3.92 7.69
N PRO A 27 -15.82 -4.79 8.41
CA PRO A 27 -16.64 -4.40 9.55
C PRO A 27 -15.84 -4.07 10.82
N ILE A 28 -14.53 -4.39 10.87
CA ILE A 28 -13.73 -4.21 12.08
C ILE A 28 -13.53 -2.71 12.36
N PRO A 29 -13.83 -2.24 13.59
CA PRO A 29 -13.68 -0.83 13.97
C PRO A 29 -12.22 -0.49 14.27
N ARG A 30 -11.46 -0.12 13.24
CA ARG A 30 -10.04 0.25 13.37
C ARG A 30 -9.86 1.73 13.71
N SER A 31 -8.73 2.01 14.34
CA SER A 31 -8.14 3.33 14.53
C SER A 31 -6.61 3.22 14.47
N ILE A 32 -5.91 4.34 14.73
CA ILE A 32 -4.44 4.34 14.82
C ILE A 32 -3.87 3.52 15.97
N THR A 33 -4.71 3.10 16.92
CA THR A 33 -4.41 2.22 18.03
C THR A 33 -5.64 1.35 18.34
N GLY A 34 -5.51 0.42 19.29
CA GLY A 34 -6.63 -0.30 19.88
C GLY A 34 -6.89 -1.68 19.28
N GLN A 35 -7.93 -2.34 19.81
CA GLN A 35 -8.17 -3.78 19.57
C GLN A 35 -8.51 -4.08 18.11
N GLY A 36 -9.26 -3.21 17.41
CA GLY A 36 -9.61 -3.46 16.00
C GLY A 36 -8.39 -3.51 15.07
N PHE A 37 -7.32 -2.74 15.37
CA PHE A 37 -6.05 -2.84 14.66
C PHE A 37 -5.39 -4.20 14.89
N ARG A 38 -5.30 -4.65 16.14
CA ARG A 38 -4.74 -5.96 16.52
C ARG A 38 -5.50 -7.12 15.89
N ASP A 39 -6.83 -7.11 15.98
CA ASP A 39 -7.68 -8.15 15.36
C ASP A 39 -7.44 -8.25 13.85
N SER A 40 -7.30 -7.11 13.19
CA SER A 40 -7.00 -7.06 11.75
C SER A 40 -5.61 -7.64 11.44
N LEU A 41 -4.60 -7.33 12.23
CA LEU A 41 -3.26 -7.92 12.08
C LEU A 41 -3.27 -9.45 12.27
N GLU A 42 -4.05 -9.97 13.22
CA GLU A 42 -4.17 -11.41 13.45
C GLU A 42 -4.83 -12.14 12.26
N ILE A 43 -5.86 -11.53 11.65
CA ILE A 43 -6.48 -12.07 10.44
C ILE A 43 -5.47 -12.10 9.28
N LEU A 44 -4.71 -11.02 9.08
CA LEU A 44 -3.66 -10.95 8.07
C LEU A 44 -2.56 -12.00 8.31
N ASN A 45 -2.12 -12.16 9.57
CA ASN A 45 -1.14 -13.16 9.96
C ASN A 45 -1.64 -14.60 9.68
N LYS A 46 -2.89 -14.92 10.05
CA LYS A 46 -3.52 -16.20 9.76
C LYS A 46 -3.58 -16.45 8.24
N THR A 47 -3.96 -15.45 7.47
CA THR A 47 -4.03 -15.54 6.00
C THR A 47 -2.67 -15.78 5.37
N LEU A 48 -1.59 -15.23 5.94
CA LEU A 48 -0.21 -15.46 5.48
C LEU A 48 0.33 -16.85 5.82
N GLY A 49 -0.31 -17.58 6.71
CA GLY A 49 0.08 -18.93 7.15
C GLY A 49 0.37 -19.06 8.65
N GLY A 50 0.23 -17.98 9.39
CA GLY A 50 0.47 -17.90 10.84
C GLY A 50 1.96 -17.83 11.22
N GLY A 51 2.27 -17.08 12.27
CA GLY A 51 3.62 -17.01 12.86
C GLY A 51 4.70 -16.30 12.02
N ILE A 52 4.31 -15.66 10.91
CA ILE A 52 5.24 -14.94 10.03
C ILE A 52 5.31 -13.47 10.43
N LEU A 53 4.17 -12.82 10.67
CA LEU A 53 4.13 -11.45 11.16
C LEU A 53 4.69 -11.38 12.59
N LYS A 54 5.59 -10.42 12.81
CA LYS A 54 6.09 -10.07 14.14
C LYS A 54 5.34 -8.84 14.62
N PHE A 55 4.66 -8.99 15.74
CA PHE A 55 3.91 -7.91 16.38
C PHE A 55 4.80 -7.11 17.31
N HIS A 56 4.65 -5.81 17.28
CA HIS A 56 5.38 -4.86 18.10
C HIS A 56 4.42 -3.88 18.74
N SER A 57 4.67 -3.54 19.99
CA SER A 57 3.87 -2.61 20.77
C SER A 57 4.75 -1.51 21.35
N ILE A 58 4.37 -0.26 21.18
CA ILE A 58 5.07 0.91 21.72
C ILE A 58 4.15 1.63 22.68
N LYS A 59 4.62 1.87 23.92
CA LYS A 59 3.82 2.50 24.97
C LYS A 59 3.34 3.88 24.57
N SER A 60 2.08 4.20 24.89
CA SER A 60 1.52 5.56 24.86
C SER A 60 2.43 6.52 25.63
N GLY A 61 2.53 7.76 25.16
CA GLY A 61 3.44 8.75 25.75
C GLY A 61 4.92 8.63 25.36
N THR A 62 5.33 7.58 24.64
CA THR A 62 6.72 7.44 24.17
C THR A 62 7.04 8.54 23.15
N LYS A 63 8.13 9.29 23.38
CA LYS A 63 8.63 10.27 22.41
C LYS A 63 9.33 9.57 21.24
N VAL A 64 8.91 9.90 20.01
CA VAL A 64 9.46 9.39 18.76
C VAL A 64 9.76 10.57 17.83
N PHE A 65 11.02 10.98 17.75
CA PHE A 65 11.46 12.23 17.09
C PHE A 65 10.73 13.46 17.69
N ASP A 66 9.96 14.18 16.87
CA ASP A 66 9.16 15.34 17.28
C ASP A 66 7.74 14.98 17.76
N TRP A 67 7.37 13.71 17.69
CA TRP A 67 6.03 13.20 17.98
C TRP A 67 5.98 12.46 19.31
N ILE A 68 4.77 12.26 19.80
CA ILE A 68 4.46 11.43 20.97
C ILE A 68 3.47 10.36 20.53
N VAL A 69 3.73 9.10 20.91
CA VAL A 69 2.82 7.98 20.68
C VAL A 69 1.51 8.29 21.41
N PRO A 70 0.36 8.31 20.71
CA PRO A 70 -0.91 8.66 21.32
C PRO A 70 -1.42 7.58 22.27
N ASP A 71 -2.43 7.91 23.06
CA ASP A 71 -3.10 6.97 23.94
C ASP A 71 -3.76 5.83 23.14
N GLU A 72 -3.85 4.68 23.72
CA GLU A 72 -4.62 3.60 23.10
C GLU A 72 -6.12 3.93 23.18
N TRP A 73 -6.80 3.87 22.04
CA TRP A 73 -8.22 4.16 21.94
C TRP A 73 -9.01 2.92 21.59
N ASN A 74 -10.07 2.68 22.37
CA ASN A 74 -11.03 1.63 22.10
C ASN A 74 -12.45 2.16 22.28
N VAL A 75 -13.40 1.68 21.50
CA VAL A 75 -14.82 2.04 21.54
C VAL A 75 -15.67 0.78 21.59
N LYS A 76 -16.72 0.82 22.42
CA LYS A 76 -17.69 -0.29 22.54
C LYS A 76 -18.99 0.02 21.84
N GLU A 77 -19.49 1.25 22.00
CA GLU A 77 -20.78 1.66 21.48
C GLU A 77 -20.83 3.18 21.33
N ALA A 78 -21.52 3.66 20.29
CA ALA A 78 -21.83 5.08 20.14
C ALA A 78 -23.13 5.25 19.35
N TYR A 79 -23.96 6.22 19.75
CA TYR A 79 -25.22 6.54 19.07
C TYR A 79 -25.83 7.85 19.57
N ILE A 80 -26.82 8.33 18.85
CA ILE A 80 -27.68 9.44 19.23
C ILE A 80 -29.11 8.95 19.34
N ILE A 81 -29.86 9.33 20.38
CA ILE A 81 -31.31 9.16 20.48
C ILE A 81 -31.97 10.49 20.20
N THR A 82 -32.88 10.51 19.24
CA THR A 82 -33.66 11.70 18.87
C THR A 82 -34.73 12.03 19.90
N PRO A 83 -35.32 13.23 19.90
CA PRO A 83 -36.45 13.58 20.78
C PRO A 83 -37.67 12.65 20.66
N LYS A 84 -37.76 11.89 19.57
CA LYS A 84 -38.82 10.88 19.36
C LYS A 84 -38.42 9.47 19.81
N GLY A 85 -37.23 9.28 20.39
CA GLY A 85 -36.72 7.98 20.83
C GLY A 85 -36.09 7.13 19.71
N GLU A 86 -35.86 7.68 18.52
CA GLU A 86 -35.21 6.96 17.42
C GLU A 86 -33.69 6.94 17.62
N LYS A 87 -33.04 5.77 17.42
CA LYS A 87 -31.60 5.63 17.44
C LYS A 87 -31.02 5.93 16.07
N ILE A 88 -30.16 6.95 15.98
CA ILE A 88 -29.45 7.38 14.76
C ILE A 88 -27.95 7.39 15.01
N CYS A 89 -27.12 7.55 13.99
CA CYS A 89 -25.66 7.53 14.05
C CYS A 89 -25.14 6.32 14.85
N ASP A 90 -25.75 5.16 14.62
CA ASP A 90 -25.42 3.93 15.37
C ASP A 90 -24.11 3.33 14.86
N PHE A 91 -23.05 3.43 15.68
CA PHE A 91 -21.72 2.88 15.39
C PHE A 91 -21.75 1.39 15.05
N LYS A 92 -22.67 0.61 15.65
CA LYS A 92 -22.83 -0.83 15.33
C LYS A 92 -23.42 -1.10 13.96
N LYS A 93 -24.05 -0.10 13.32
CA LYS A 93 -24.51 -0.20 11.93
C LYS A 93 -23.45 0.20 10.93
N HIS A 94 -22.65 1.22 11.26
CA HIS A 94 -21.55 1.67 10.42
C HIS A 94 -20.49 2.39 11.25
N ASN A 95 -19.23 1.94 11.15
CA ASN A 95 -18.13 2.49 11.96
C ASN A 95 -17.92 3.99 11.75
N LEU A 96 -18.19 4.51 10.54
CA LEU A 96 -18.00 5.93 10.23
C LEU A 96 -19.01 6.85 10.91
N HIS A 97 -20.07 6.34 11.52
CA HIS A 97 -20.98 7.17 12.30
C HIS A 97 -20.31 7.83 13.52
N LEU A 98 -19.22 7.29 14.00
CA LEU A 98 -18.44 7.89 15.08
C LEU A 98 -17.23 8.65 14.54
N LEU A 99 -17.01 9.85 15.03
CA LEU A 99 -15.74 10.57 14.87
C LEU A 99 -14.62 9.66 15.38
N ASN A 100 -13.70 9.26 14.49
CA ASN A 100 -12.65 8.31 14.85
C ASN A 100 -11.72 8.93 15.93
N TYR A 101 -11.39 8.15 16.96
CA TYR A 101 -10.64 8.58 18.13
C TYR A 101 -11.38 9.60 19.01
N SER A 102 -12.72 9.53 19.05
CA SER A 102 -13.60 10.40 19.84
C SER A 102 -13.44 10.20 21.34
N GLU A 103 -13.66 11.27 22.12
CA GLU A 103 -13.84 11.17 23.57
C GLU A 103 -15.19 10.53 23.91
N ALA A 104 -15.28 9.96 25.12
CA ALA A 104 -16.52 9.46 25.70
C ALA A 104 -17.47 10.60 26.06
N ILE A 105 -18.77 10.35 25.93
CA ILE A 105 -19.82 11.26 26.38
C ILE A 105 -21.11 10.50 26.70
N ASP A 106 -21.84 10.96 27.70
CA ASP A 106 -23.21 10.50 28.02
C ASP A 106 -24.00 11.69 28.58
N GLN A 107 -24.70 12.40 27.70
CA GLN A 107 -25.48 13.58 28.13
C GLN A 107 -26.66 13.84 27.16
N GLU A 108 -27.59 14.68 27.62
CA GLU A 108 -28.64 15.27 26.79
C GLU A 108 -28.27 16.71 26.43
N ILE A 109 -28.37 17.03 25.12
CA ILE A 109 -28.04 18.36 24.60
C ILE A 109 -29.11 18.83 23.62
N GLU A 110 -29.26 20.13 23.46
CA GLU A 110 -30.15 20.71 22.46
C GLU A 110 -29.57 20.57 21.06
N LEU A 111 -30.43 20.57 20.04
CA LEU A 111 -30.00 20.42 18.65
C LEU A 111 -28.96 21.47 18.24
N GLU A 112 -29.12 22.68 18.68
CA GLU A 112 -28.22 23.79 18.38
C GLU A 112 -26.78 23.48 18.80
N GLU A 113 -26.57 22.94 19.99
CA GLU A 113 -25.28 22.51 20.52
C GLU A 113 -24.78 21.25 19.79
N LEU A 114 -25.69 20.28 19.52
CA LEU A 114 -25.35 19.05 18.80
C LEU A 114 -24.79 19.32 17.41
N GLN A 115 -25.24 20.39 16.72
CA GLN A 115 -24.76 20.73 15.38
C GLN A 115 -23.25 20.95 15.29
N ASP A 116 -22.61 21.44 16.36
CA ASP A 116 -21.16 21.66 16.41
C ASP A 116 -20.36 20.35 16.48
N HIS A 117 -21.03 19.25 16.81
CA HIS A 117 -20.47 17.89 16.92
C HIS A 117 -20.91 16.95 15.79
N LEU A 118 -21.64 17.46 14.79
CA LEU A 118 -22.10 16.71 13.64
C LEU A 118 -21.30 17.04 12.38
N TYR A 119 -20.82 16.01 11.70
CA TYR A 119 -20.05 16.14 10.47
C TYR A 119 -20.80 15.50 9.30
N SER A 120 -20.95 16.22 8.19
CA SER A 120 -21.58 15.75 6.96
C SER A 120 -21.02 16.52 5.76
N ILE A 121 -21.17 15.97 4.56
CA ILE A 121 -20.71 16.58 3.29
C ILE A 121 -21.93 17.01 2.51
N GLU A 122 -22.07 18.30 2.23
CA GLU A 122 -23.21 18.86 1.50
C GLU A 122 -23.17 18.45 0.03
N GLU A 123 -21.99 18.45 -0.58
CA GLU A 123 -21.75 18.09 -1.98
C GLU A 123 -21.99 16.59 -2.25
N MET A 124 -21.91 15.76 -1.21
CA MET A 124 -22.20 14.33 -1.27
C MET A 124 -23.20 13.94 -0.17
N PRO A 125 -24.48 14.33 -0.34
CA PRO A 125 -25.46 14.32 0.74
C PRO A 125 -25.88 12.94 1.26
N ASP A 126 -25.59 11.87 0.52
CA ASP A 126 -25.86 10.46 0.87
C ASP A 126 -24.64 9.72 1.43
N ALA A 127 -23.49 10.39 1.57
CA ALA A 127 -22.29 9.80 2.13
C ALA A 127 -22.07 10.19 3.59
N ILE A 128 -21.56 9.26 4.39
CA ILE A 128 -21.07 9.53 5.74
C ILE A 128 -19.58 9.85 5.59
N PRO A 129 -19.10 11.02 6.04
CA PRO A 129 -17.69 11.35 5.96
C PRO A 129 -16.85 10.57 6.97
N TYR A 130 -15.58 10.32 6.64
CA TYR A 130 -14.58 9.90 7.61
C TYR A 130 -13.93 11.12 8.22
N VAL A 131 -14.08 11.29 9.52
CA VAL A 131 -13.49 12.40 10.29
C VAL A 131 -12.73 11.84 11.49
N THR A 132 -11.58 12.44 11.83
CA THR A 132 -10.71 11.99 12.90
C THR A 132 -10.44 13.06 13.93
N SER A 133 -10.00 12.64 15.12
CA SER A 133 -9.68 13.51 16.24
C SER A 133 -8.35 13.14 16.92
N TYR A 134 -7.37 12.66 16.13
CA TYR A 134 -6.12 12.09 16.64
C TYR A 134 -5.25 13.06 17.46
N TYR A 135 -5.30 14.35 17.15
CA TYR A 135 -4.42 15.35 17.75
C TYR A 135 -5.17 16.45 18.50
N LYS A 136 -6.50 16.33 18.59
CA LYS A 136 -7.37 17.26 19.31
C LYS A 136 -8.47 16.50 20.02
N ARG A 137 -8.49 16.55 21.35
CA ARG A 137 -9.55 15.93 22.15
C ARG A 137 -10.89 16.57 21.82
N ARG A 138 -11.81 15.78 21.30
CA ARG A 138 -13.19 16.16 20.99
C ARG A 138 -14.02 14.90 20.79
N TRP A 139 -15.33 15.05 20.88
CA TRP A 139 -16.30 14.02 20.52
C TRP A 139 -17.14 14.47 19.33
N GLY A 140 -17.81 13.54 18.65
CA GLY A 140 -18.70 13.88 17.55
C GLY A 140 -19.19 12.67 16.79
N PHE A 141 -20.16 12.95 15.91
CA PHE A 141 -20.77 11.96 15.04
C PHE A 141 -20.73 12.39 13.58
N CYS A 142 -20.65 11.41 12.70
CA CYS A 142 -20.72 11.59 11.26
C CYS A 142 -22.03 10.97 10.74
N LEU A 143 -22.69 11.65 9.84
CA LEU A 143 -23.94 11.21 9.24
C LEU A 143 -24.07 11.76 7.83
N THR A 144 -25.02 11.22 7.06
CA THR A 144 -25.34 11.77 5.75
C THR A 144 -25.91 13.19 5.91
N HIS A 145 -25.63 14.07 4.95
CA HIS A 145 -26.18 15.43 5.00
C HIS A 145 -27.72 15.42 4.90
N ASN A 146 -28.29 14.44 4.17
CA ASN A 146 -29.73 14.23 4.11
C ASN A 146 -30.34 13.84 5.45
N GLU A 147 -29.69 13.06 6.29
CA GLU A 147 -30.14 12.78 7.66
C GLU A 147 -30.01 14.01 8.54
N ARG A 148 -28.88 14.75 8.46
CA ARG A 148 -28.64 15.98 9.22
C ARG A 148 -29.74 17.03 8.99
N LYS A 149 -30.16 17.22 7.75
CA LYS A 149 -31.27 18.15 7.40
C LYS A 149 -32.63 17.76 7.99
N LYS A 150 -32.83 16.48 8.31
CA LYS A 150 -34.10 16.00 8.89
C LYS A 150 -34.19 16.17 10.41
N LEU A 151 -33.10 16.52 11.08
CA LEU A 151 -33.07 16.71 12.52
C LEU A 151 -34.01 17.83 12.93
N LYS A 152 -34.80 17.62 13.98
CA LYS A 152 -35.79 18.57 14.49
C LYS A 152 -35.35 19.14 15.83
N LYS A 153 -35.75 20.38 16.10
CA LYS A 153 -35.52 21.05 17.39
C LYS A 153 -35.97 20.16 18.55
N GLY A 154 -35.14 20.12 19.60
CA GLY A 154 -35.39 19.37 20.81
C GLY A 154 -34.11 18.79 21.42
N LYS A 155 -34.26 18.05 22.50
CA LYS A 155 -33.17 17.40 23.22
C LYS A 155 -32.82 16.06 22.64
N TYR A 156 -31.55 15.85 22.42
CA TYR A 156 -30.96 14.60 21.91
C TYR A 156 -30.10 13.99 23.01
N LYS A 157 -30.26 12.69 23.26
CA LYS A 157 -29.29 11.97 24.09
C LYS A 157 -28.13 11.53 23.21
N VAL A 158 -26.91 11.96 23.55
CA VAL A 158 -25.67 11.52 22.92
C VAL A 158 -24.95 10.55 23.84
N TYR A 159 -24.48 9.44 23.28
CA TYR A 159 -23.79 8.40 24.03
C TYR A 159 -22.61 7.87 23.22
N ILE A 160 -21.41 7.91 23.82
CA ILE A 160 -20.18 7.32 23.31
C ILE A 160 -19.48 6.61 24.47
N ASP A 161 -19.41 5.27 24.43
CA ASP A 161 -18.60 4.46 25.35
C ASP A 161 -17.23 4.19 24.68
N ALA A 162 -16.32 5.14 24.81
CA ALA A 162 -14.95 5.06 24.32
C ALA A 162 -13.98 5.30 25.47
N LYS A 163 -12.76 4.75 25.34
CA LYS A 163 -11.70 4.93 26.35
C LYS A 163 -10.41 5.29 25.66
N HIS A 164 -9.76 6.34 26.16
CA HIS A 164 -8.35 6.63 25.92
C HIS A 164 -7.53 6.09 27.08
N ASP A 165 -6.57 5.21 26.81
CA ASP A 165 -5.72 4.59 27.83
C ASP A 165 -4.28 5.11 27.68
N GLU A 166 -3.86 5.97 28.60
CA GLU A 166 -2.50 6.52 28.66
C GLU A 166 -1.45 5.43 28.96
N ASN A 167 -1.87 4.30 29.54
CA ASN A 167 -1.01 3.14 29.79
C ASN A 167 -1.09 2.10 28.67
N GLY A 168 -1.81 2.39 27.60
CA GLY A 168 -1.96 1.53 26.44
C GLY A 168 -0.76 1.53 25.49
N VAL A 169 -0.98 1.05 24.28
CA VAL A 169 0.09 0.90 23.28
C VAL A 169 -0.40 1.27 21.87
N LEU A 170 0.56 1.63 21.01
CA LEU A 170 0.42 1.64 19.58
C LEU A 170 1.08 0.37 19.03
N ASP A 171 0.33 -0.40 18.26
CA ASP A 171 0.80 -1.64 17.67
C ASP A 171 1.16 -1.45 16.19
N TYR A 172 2.11 -2.25 15.72
CA TYR A 172 2.41 -2.45 14.31
C TYR A 172 2.94 -3.87 14.09
N ALA A 173 3.01 -4.29 12.84
CA ALA A 173 3.63 -5.57 12.50
C ALA A 173 4.63 -5.40 11.37
N ASP A 174 5.69 -6.22 11.41
CA ASP A 174 6.63 -6.37 10.29
C ASP A 174 7.08 -7.82 10.12
N PHE A 175 7.68 -8.09 8.97
CA PHE A 175 8.44 -9.32 8.73
C PHE A 175 9.41 -9.14 7.56
N ILE A 176 10.41 -10.01 7.49
CA ILE A 176 11.37 -10.02 6.40
C ILE A 176 11.35 -11.39 5.74
N LEU A 177 11.16 -11.41 4.43
CA LEU A 177 11.40 -12.59 3.61
C LEU A 177 12.87 -12.54 3.14
N PRO A 178 13.74 -13.46 3.59
CA PRO A 178 15.16 -13.36 3.33
C PRO A 178 15.49 -13.60 1.86
N SER A 179 16.54 -12.95 1.37
CA SER A 179 17.19 -13.29 0.11
C SER A 179 17.64 -14.76 0.13
N THR A 180 17.52 -15.42 -1.01
CA THR A 180 18.07 -16.78 -1.21
C THR A 180 19.53 -16.74 -1.75
N GLN A 181 20.07 -15.53 -1.93
CA GLN A 181 21.41 -15.28 -2.50
C GLN A 181 22.35 -14.58 -1.52
N ASN A 182 22.04 -14.62 -0.22
CA ASN A 182 22.82 -13.99 0.86
C ASN A 182 23.04 -12.47 0.70
N SER A 183 22.11 -11.79 0.00
CA SER A 183 22.15 -10.33 -0.09
C SER A 183 21.80 -9.68 1.24
N LYS A 184 22.38 -8.50 1.51
CA LYS A 184 21.99 -7.63 2.62
C LYS A 184 21.04 -6.52 2.16
N ASP A 185 20.86 -6.38 0.85
CA ASP A 185 20.01 -5.35 0.27
C ASP A 185 18.53 -5.68 0.48
N GLU A 186 17.74 -4.66 0.80
CA GLU A 186 16.34 -4.80 1.14
C GLU A 186 15.44 -3.99 0.19
N ILE A 187 14.27 -4.54 -0.11
CA ILE A 187 13.16 -3.82 -0.73
C ILE A 187 12.10 -3.61 0.36
N LEU A 188 11.74 -2.36 0.61
CA LEU A 188 10.72 -2.00 1.59
C LEU A 188 9.32 -1.99 0.95
N ILE A 189 8.38 -2.70 1.54
CA ILE A 189 6.97 -2.71 1.19
C ILE A 189 6.20 -2.29 2.43
N SER A 190 5.65 -1.08 2.41
CA SER A 190 4.91 -0.50 3.53
C SER A 190 3.46 -0.28 3.16
N THR A 191 2.57 -0.58 4.09
CA THR A 191 1.14 -0.30 3.97
C THR A 191 0.57 0.04 5.34
N TYR A 192 -0.56 0.76 5.37
CA TYR A 192 -1.22 1.13 6.61
C TYR A 192 -2.53 0.36 6.81
N LEU A 193 -3.00 0.32 8.06
CA LEU A 193 -4.17 -0.45 8.49
C LEU A 193 -4.82 0.22 9.71
N CYS A 194 -5.45 1.38 9.54
CA CYS A 194 -6.00 2.14 10.66
C CYS A 194 -7.36 2.80 10.42
N HIS A 195 -7.83 2.90 9.17
CA HIS A 195 -9.12 3.50 8.87
C HIS A 195 -10.23 2.44 8.94
N PRO A 196 -11.36 2.71 9.61
CA PRO A 196 -12.48 1.79 9.66
C PRO A 196 -13.33 1.88 8.39
N SER A 197 -13.88 0.76 7.93
CA SER A 197 -14.90 0.68 6.86
C SER A 197 -14.58 1.51 5.62
N MET A 198 -13.33 1.42 5.13
CA MET A 198 -12.90 1.92 3.84
C MET A 198 -12.20 0.80 3.07
N ALA A 199 -12.72 0.50 1.88
CA ALA A 199 -12.29 -0.67 1.14
C ALA A 199 -11.07 -0.38 0.25
N ASN A 200 -11.13 0.66 -0.59
CA ASN A 200 -10.04 0.98 -1.51
C ASN A 200 -8.90 1.72 -0.81
N ASN A 201 -9.23 2.78 -0.07
CA ASN A 201 -8.22 3.60 0.61
C ASN A 201 -7.41 2.78 1.62
N GLU A 202 -8.05 1.89 2.36
CA GLU A 202 -7.45 1.25 3.53
C GLU A 202 -7.15 -0.23 3.32
N LEU A 203 -8.19 -1.05 3.03
CA LEU A 203 -8.07 -2.51 3.08
C LEU A 203 -7.38 -3.12 1.87
N SER A 204 -7.54 -2.49 0.71
CA SER A 204 -7.02 -3.05 -0.54
C SER A 204 -5.51 -3.31 -0.48
N SER A 205 -4.76 -2.41 0.13
CA SER A 205 -3.29 -2.47 0.12
C SER A 205 -2.70 -3.48 1.10
N PRO A 206 -3.11 -3.58 2.38
CA PRO A 206 -2.67 -4.68 3.25
C PRO A 206 -3.11 -6.05 2.72
N VAL A 207 -4.29 -6.16 2.11
CA VAL A 207 -4.72 -7.40 1.44
C VAL A 207 -3.77 -7.77 0.31
N VAL A 208 -3.49 -6.83 -0.60
CA VAL A 208 -2.53 -7.04 -1.69
C VAL A 208 -1.13 -7.38 -1.16
N ALA A 209 -0.66 -6.69 -0.10
CA ALA A 209 0.65 -6.95 0.51
C ALA A 209 0.79 -8.39 1.04
N ILE A 210 -0.26 -8.94 1.67
CA ILE A 210 -0.25 -10.33 2.15
C ILE A 210 -0.19 -11.33 0.99
N PHE A 211 -0.95 -11.12 -0.08
CA PHE A 211 -0.91 -12.00 -1.25
C PHE A 211 0.39 -11.84 -2.05
N LEU A 212 0.99 -10.65 -2.06
CA LEU A 212 2.33 -10.43 -2.59
C LEU A 212 3.38 -11.21 -1.79
N ALA A 213 3.28 -11.21 -0.46
CA ALA A 213 4.17 -11.98 0.40
C ALA A 213 4.02 -13.50 0.15
N LYS A 214 2.79 -14.01 0.01
CA LYS A 214 2.54 -15.43 -0.34
C LYS A 214 3.18 -15.79 -1.69
N TRP A 215 3.06 -14.92 -2.69
CA TRP A 215 3.71 -15.12 -3.97
C TRP A 215 5.24 -15.12 -3.85
N LEU A 216 5.82 -14.15 -3.12
CA LEU A 216 7.27 -14.10 -2.87
C LEU A 216 7.79 -15.35 -2.15
N LEU A 217 7.02 -15.88 -1.19
CA LEU A 217 7.36 -17.15 -0.51
C LEU A 217 7.40 -18.34 -1.47
N SER A 218 6.60 -18.33 -2.53
CA SER A 218 6.60 -19.40 -3.55
C SER A 218 7.81 -19.34 -4.48
N LEU A 219 8.52 -18.22 -4.55
CA LEU A 219 9.68 -18.05 -5.43
C LEU A 219 10.90 -18.80 -4.87
N LYS A 220 11.50 -19.66 -5.67
CA LYS A 220 12.74 -20.41 -5.31
C LYS A 220 13.96 -19.50 -5.19
N LYS A 221 14.00 -18.40 -5.94
CA LYS A 221 15.13 -17.45 -5.95
C LYS A 221 14.62 -16.04 -5.68
N ARG A 222 15.26 -15.36 -4.74
CA ARG A 222 15.07 -13.95 -4.39
C ARG A 222 16.43 -13.30 -4.20
N ARG A 223 16.71 -12.27 -4.99
CA ARG A 223 17.96 -11.49 -4.89
C ARG A 223 17.97 -10.63 -3.63
N TYR A 224 16.85 -9.97 -3.32
CA TYR A 224 16.71 -9.06 -2.20
C TYR A 224 16.05 -9.73 -0.99
N ASN A 225 16.28 -9.14 0.19
CA ASN A 225 15.39 -9.30 1.32
C ASN A 225 14.15 -8.43 1.08
N TYR A 226 12.95 -8.93 1.34
CA TYR A 226 11.72 -8.18 1.24
C TYR A 226 11.19 -7.89 2.63
N ARG A 227 11.24 -6.62 3.02
CA ARG A 227 10.75 -6.13 4.30
C ARG A 227 9.33 -5.61 4.13
N PHE A 228 8.38 -6.26 4.79
CA PHE A 228 6.98 -5.84 4.86
C PHE A 228 6.73 -5.13 6.18
N VAL A 229 6.01 -4.02 6.12
CA VAL A 229 5.65 -3.19 7.27
C VAL A 229 4.17 -2.83 7.20
N ILE A 230 3.41 -3.18 8.24
CA ILE A 230 1.98 -2.89 8.37
C ILE A 230 1.81 -2.03 9.62
N ILE A 231 1.39 -0.79 9.44
CA ILE A 231 1.45 0.27 10.46
C ILE A 231 0.15 1.09 10.50
N PRO A 232 -0.14 1.80 11.57
CA PRO A 232 -1.04 2.95 11.52
C PRO A 232 -0.41 4.06 10.68
N GLU A 233 -1.17 4.67 9.78
CA GLU A 233 -0.68 5.73 8.89
C GLU A 233 -0.03 6.88 9.67
N THR A 234 1.01 7.46 9.15
CA THR A 234 1.77 8.59 9.70
C THR A 234 2.49 8.26 11.00
N ILE A 235 1.78 8.13 12.12
CA ILE A 235 2.42 7.88 13.43
C ILE A 235 3.13 6.53 13.45
N GLY A 236 2.61 5.52 12.78
CA GLY A 236 3.24 4.20 12.68
C GLY A 236 4.55 4.23 11.89
N SER A 237 4.61 4.92 10.75
CA SER A 237 5.86 5.09 10.00
C SER A 237 6.91 5.89 10.77
N ILE A 238 6.49 6.91 11.53
CA ILE A 238 7.39 7.68 12.40
C ILE A 238 7.94 6.79 13.52
N VAL A 239 7.08 5.99 14.17
CA VAL A 239 7.48 5.01 15.18
C VAL A 239 8.45 3.99 14.58
N TYR A 240 8.13 3.43 13.41
CA TYR A 240 8.97 2.45 12.73
C TYR A 240 10.35 3.03 12.39
N LEU A 241 10.39 4.23 11.83
CA LEU A 241 11.63 4.96 11.54
C LEU A 241 12.44 5.23 12.81
N SER A 242 11.81 5.57 13.93
CA SER A 242 12.52 5.81 15.19
C SER A 242 13.31 4.59 15.70
N LYS A 243 12.91 3.39 15.30
CA LYS A 243 13.54 2.13 15.70
C LYS A 243 14.52 1.58 14.65
N HIS A 244 14.30 1.88 13.36
CA HIS A 244 14.98 1.16 12.28
C HIS A 244 15.74 2.06 11.30
N LEU A 245 15.75 3.39 11.47
CA LEU A 245 16.27 4.36 10.49
C LEU A 245 17.67 4.03 9.98
N GLU A 246 18.63 3.78 10.88
CA GLU A 246 20.02 3.54 10.49
C GLU A 246 20.17 2.24 9.68
N HIS A 247 19.41 1.20 10.06
CA HIS A 247 19.37 -0.05 9.31
C HIS A 247 18.77 0.16 7.91
N LEU A 248 17.63 0.86 7.83
CA LEU A 248 16.94 1.12 6.58
C LEU A 248 17.80 1.95 5.62
N LYS A 249 18.45 3.02 6.10
CA LYS A 249 19.38 3.83 5.28
C LYS A 249 20.52 3.01 4.68
N LYS A 250 21.00 2.02 5.42
CA LYS A 250 22.11 1.18 4.98
C LYS A 250 21.71 0.12 3.96
N HIS A 251 20.54 -0.47 4.14
CA HIS A 251 20.15 -1.69 3.44
C HIS A 251 19.05 -1.51 2.41
N VAL A 252 18.11 -0.58 2.59
CA VAL A 252 17.02 -0.35 1.63
C VAL A 252 17.56 0.27 0.35
N LYS A 253 17.27 -0.37 -0.78
CA LYS A 253 17.68 0.08 -2.13
C LYS A 253 16.51 0.66 -2.91
N ALA A 254 15.32 0.14 -2.68
CA ALA A 254 14.07 0.63 -3.25
C ALA A 254 12.90 0.28 -2.32
N GLY A 255 11.76 0.87 -2.55
CA GLY A 255 10.55 0.49 -1.83
C GLY A 255 9.31 1.21 -2.29
N PHE A 256 8.19 0.73 -1.77
CA PHE A 256 6.86 1.11 -2.19
C PHE A 256 5.96 1.30 -0.97
N VAL A 257 5.30 2.45 -0.87
CA VAL A 257 4.13 2.63 -0.04
C VAL A 257 2.92 2.22 -0.87
N LEU A 258 2.22 1.21 -0.42
CA LEU A 258 1.03 0.68 -1.06
C LEU A 258 -0.21 1.33 -0.47
N SER A 259 -1.04 1.92 -1.32
CA SER A 259 -2.30 2.58 -0.97
C SER A 259 -3.30 2.44 -2.11
N CYS A 260 -4.60 2.39 -1.82
CA CYS A 260 -5.66 2.42 -2.83
C CYS A 260 -5.45 1.42 -4.00
N LEU A 261 -5.29 0.13 -3.72
CA LEU A 261 -4.96 -0.89 -4.74
C LEU A 261 -6.16 -1.76 -5.19
N GLY A 262 -7.40 -1.39 -4.85
CA GLY A 262 -8.57 -2.26 -5.04
C GLY A 262 -9.50 -1.89 -6.20
N ASP A 263 -9.46 -0.67 -6.70
CA ASP A 263 -10.28 -0.23 -7.83
C ASP A 263 -9.67 -0.65 -9.18
N ASP A 264 -10.42 -0.51 -10.29
CA ASP A 264 -9.95 -0.88 -11.63
C ASP A 264 -9.92 0.28 -12.64
N HIS A 265 -9.90 1.55 -12.16
CA HIS A 265 -9.99 2.73 -13.01
C HIS A 265 -8.63 3.18 -13.56
N ALA A 266 -7.59 3.26 -12.71
CA ALA A 266 -6.29 3.82 -13.10
C ALA A 266 -5.11 3.05 -12.50
N TYR A 267 -3.90 3.51 -12.79
CA TYR A 267 -2.65 3.21 -12.09
C TYR A 267 -1.95 4.52 -11.80
N SER A 268 -1.42 4.67 -10.61
CA SER A 268 -0.84 5.92 -10.14
C SER A 268 0.52 5.69 -9.48
N LEU A 269 1.45 6.61 -9.76
CA LEU A 269 2.76 6.70 -9.16
C LEU A 269 2.90 8.07 -8.48
N ILE A 270 3.23 8.10 -7.20
CA ILE A 270 3.67 9.31 -6.51
C ILE A 270 5.19 9.23 -6.41
N HIS A 271 5.88 10.14 -7.10
CA HIS A 271 7.32 10.18 -7.16
C HIS A 271 7.97 10.53 -5.83
N THR A 272 9.25 10.14 -5.68
CA THR A 272 10.11 10.68 -4.63
C THR A 272 10.48 12.16 -4.93
N PRO A 273 11.00 12.92 -3.95
CA PRO A 273 11.46 14.30 -4.22
C PRO A 273 12.53 14.42 -5.32
N LYS A 274 13.26 13.34 -5.59
CA LYS A 274 14.34 13.31 -6.60
C LYS A 274 13.88 12.84 -7.97
N GLU A 275 12.77 12.15 -8.07
CA GLU A 275 12.17 11.58 -9.29
C GLU A 275 13.09 10.65 -10.11
N ASN A 276 14.24 10.26 -9.54
CA ASN A 276 15.25 9.43 -10.21
C ASN A 276 15.84 8.32 -9.32
N THR A 277 15.19 7.99 -8.23
CA THR A 277 15.60 6.86 -7.40
C THR A 277 15.31 5.53 -8.12
N LEU A 278 15.89 4.43 -7.62
CA LEU A 278 15.60 3.11 -8.17
C LEU A 278 14.10 2.76 -8.07
N SER A 279 13.43 3.23 -7.00
CA SER A 279 11.98 3.08 -6.86
C SER A 279 11.21 3.83 -7.95
N ASP A 280 11.57 5.10 -8.24
CA ASP A 280 10.98 5.89 -9.31
C ASP A 280 11.15 5.19 -10.66
N LYS A 281 12.39 4.78 -10.95
CA LYS A 281 12.75 4.15 -12.21
C LYS A 281 11.95 2.89 -12.48
N VAL A 282 11.89 1.97 -11.51
CA VAL A 282 11.18 0.70 -11.69
C VAL A 282 9.68 0.89 -11.73
N ALA A 283 9.12 1.76 -10.89
CA ALA A 283 7.68 2.02 -10.88
C ALA A 283 7.22 2.68 -12.17
N LEU A 284 7.92 3.73 -12.64
CA LEU A 284 7.62 4.39 -13.90
C LEU A 284 7.75 3.43 -15.09
N HIS A 285 8.84 2.64 -15.15
CA HIS A 285 9.04 1.63 -16.18
C HIS A 285 7.88 0.64 -16.26
N THR A 286 7.41 0.17 -15.10
CA THR A 286 6.33 -0.83 -15.02
C THR A 286 4.96 -0.23 -15.36
N LEU A 287 4.69 0.99 -14.92
CA LEU A 287 3.35 1.56 -14.96
C LEU A 287 3.05 2.43 -16.18
N LYS A 288 4.06 3.03 -16.82
CA LYS A 288 3.88 4.05 -17.87
C LYS A 288 2.97 3.62 -19.04
N ASN A 289 2.89 2.32 -19.33
CA ASN A 289 2.09 1.75 -20.41
C ASN A 289 0.77 1.10 -19.90
N LYS A 290 0.47 1.18 -18.59
CA LYS A 290 -0.79 0.69 -18.04
C LYS A 290 -1.94 1.64 -18.38
N LYS A 291 -3.14 1.09 -18.46
CA LYS A 291 -4.36 1.86 -18.75
C LYS A 291 -4.56 3.00 -17.73
N ASN A 292 -4.80 4.20 -18.24
CA ASN A 292 -5.05 5.40 -17.43
C ASN A 292 -3.95 5.70 -16.41
N PHE A 293 -2.68 5.39 -16.74
CA PHE A 293 -1.56 5.71 -15.87
C PHE A 293 -1.44 7.22 -15.65
N LYS A 294 -1.21 7.60 -14.39
CA LYS A 294 -0.90 8.96 -13.97
C LYS A 294 0.34 8.97 -13.06
N ALA A 295 1.25 9.87 -13.33
CA ALA A 295 2.38 10.18 -12.43
C ALA A 295 2.13 11.50 -11.71
N PHE A 296 2.40 11.53 -10.43
CA PHE A 296 2.24 12.68 -9.54
C PHE A 296 3.58 13.05 -8.94
N SER A 297 3.81 14.35 -8.76
CA SER A 297 5.01 14.83 -8.08
C SER A 297 4.97 14.52 -6.59
N PHE A 298 6.10 14.64 -5.91
CA PHE A 298 6.14 14.51 -4.45
C PHE A 298 5.32 15.60 -3.73
N LEU A 299 4.97 16.68 -4.40
CA LEU A 299 4.07 17.71 -3.83
C LEU A 299 2.64 17.19 -3.63
N ASP A 300 2.26 16.17 -4.39
CA ASP A 300 0.95 15.51 -4.31
C ASP A 300 0.90 14.35 -3.31
N ARG A 301 1.96 14.16 -2.53
CA ARG A 301 2.04 13.13 -1.49
C ARG A 301 0.95 13.31 -0.43
N GLY A 302 0.45 12.22 0.11
CA GLY A 302 -0.58 12.26 1.16
C GLY A 302 -0.48 11.13 2.18
N SER A 303 0.35 10.10 1.93
CA SER A 303 0.50 8.94 2.80
C SER A 303 1.93 8.81 3.37
N ASP A 304 2.35 7.61 3.75
CA ASP A 304 3.61 7.35 4.48
C ASP A 304 4.88 7.60 3.64
N GLU A 305 4.78 7.71 2.30
CA GLU A 305 5.91 8.11 1.46
C GLU A 305 6.49 9.46 1.89
N ARG A 306 5.69 10.35 2.50
CA ARG A 306 6.14 11.63 3.05
C ARG A 306 7.10 11.46 4.22
N GLN A 307 6.93 10.43 5.04
CA GLN A 307 7.81 10.15 6.17
C GLN A 307 9.10 9.46 5.72
N TYR A 308 8.98 8.48 4.82
CA TYR A 308 10.14 7.77 4.27
C TYR A 308 11.05 8.66 3.40
N ASN A 309 10.53 9.74 2.84
CA ASN A 309 11.29 10.71 2.04
C ASN A 309 11.52 12.06 2.74
N ALA A 310 11.21 12.19 4.03
CA ALA A 310 11.57 13.38 4.78
C ALA A 310 13.10 13.67 4.65
N PRO A 311 13.55 14.92 4.61
CA PRO A 311 14.93 15.28 4.24
C PRO A 311 16.01 14.53 5.03
N LEU A 312 15.81 14.28 6.32
CA LEU A 312 16.77 13.54 7.17
C LEU A 312 16.61 12.02 7.09
N VAL A 313 15.56 11.52 6.43
CA VAL A 313 15.29 10.09 6.21
C VAL A 313 15.74 9.67 4.83
N ASN A 314 15.14 10.22 3.77
CA ASN A 314 15.54 10.12 2.36
C ASN A 314 15.81 8.69 1.87
N LEU A 315 14.86 7.78 2.09
CA LEU A 315 14.98 6.37 1.69
C LEU A 315 14.65 6.12 0.22
N GLY A 316 14.10 7.09 -0.50
CA GLY A 316 13.77 6.95 -1.92
C GLY A 316 12.58 5.99 -2.17
N ILE A 317 11.51 6.13 -1.41
CA ILE A 317 10.32 5.26 -1.45
C ILE A 317 9.19 5.97 -2.21
N VAL A 318 8.64 5.34 -3.24
CA VAL A 318 7.50 5.88 -4.02
C VAL A 318 6.16 5.42 -3.45
N GLY A 319 5.11 6.22 -3.70
CA GLY A 319 3.73 5.79 -3.49
C GLY A 319 3.19 5.08 -4.73
N VAL A 320 2.51 3.95 -4.55
CA VAL A 320 1.90 3.18 -5.63
C VAL A 320 0.43 2.94 -5.32
N CYS A 321 -0.43 3.36 -6.25
CA CYS A 321 -1.88 3.19 -6.16
C CYS A 321 -2.45 2.63 -7.47
N ARG A 322 -3.68 2.09 -7.41
CA ARG A 322 -4.56 2.09 -8.55
C ARG A 322 -5.01 3.53 -8.77
N THR A 323 -6.21 3.91 -8.45
CA THR A 323 -6.54 5.34 -8.46
C THR A 323 -6.00 5.99 -7.18
N ARG A 324 -5.20 7.05 -7.32
CA ARG A 324 -4.62 7.77 -6.18
C ARG A 324 -5.73 8.35 -5.29
N TYR A 325 -5.49 8.37 -3.98
CA TYR A 325 -6.32 9.14 -3.04
C TYR A 325 -6.53 10.58 -3.55
N LEU A 326 -7.68 11.17 -3.26
CA LEU A 326 -8.17 12.46 -3.79
C LEU A 326 -8.48 12.51 -5.30
N GLU A 327 -8.22 11.42 -6.07
CA GLU A 327 -8.57 11.33 -7.49
C GLU A 327 -9.88 10.56 -7.75
N TYR A 328 -10.59 10.15 -6.69
CA TYR A 328 -11.92 9.55 -6.77
C TYR A 328 -12.83 10.15 -5.68
N GLU A 329 -14.09 10.33 -6.03
CA GLU A 329 -15.07 11.06 -5.20
C GLU A 329 -15.39 10.33 -3.88
N GLN A 330 -15.29 9.00 -3.87
CA GLN A 330 -15.62 8.14 -2.72
C GLN A 330 -14.61 8.26 -1.58
N TYR A 331 -13.44 8.83 -1.85
CA TYR A 331 -12.34 8.94 -0.89
C TYR A 331 -12.78 9.53 0.45
N HIS A 332 -12.42 8.88 1.55
CA HIS A 332 -12.75 9.26 2.92
C HIS A 332 -14.26 9.43 3.19
N THR A 333 -15.08 8.57 2.59
CA THR A 333 -16.52 8.50 2.84
C THR A 333 -17.02 7.05 2.90
N SER A 334 -18.26 6.86 3.34
CA SER A 334 -18.94 5.55 3.32
C SER A 334 -19.19 5.00 1.90
N LYS A 335 -18.85 5.75 0.85
CA LYS A 335 -18.91 5.29 -0.55
C LYS A 335 -17.64 4.56 -0.98
N ASP A 336 -16.55 4.66 -0.22
CA ASP A 336 -15.38 3.79 -0.36
C ASP A 336 -15.66 2.44 0.30
N ASP A 337 -16.66 1.74 -0.19
CA ASP A 337 -17.16 0.48 0.31
C ASP A 337 -16.68 -0.72 -0.54
N LEU A 338 -17.16 -1.91 -0.20
CA LEU A 338 -16.80 -3.14 -0.90
C LEU A 338 -17.29 -3.18 -2.36
N ASN A 339 -18.28 -2.36 -2.76
CA ASN A 339 -18.72 -2.26 -4.15
C ASN A 339 -17.77 -1.39 -5.00
N PHE A 340 -16.96 -0.54 -4.37
CA PHE A 340 -15.99 0.30 -5.07
C PHE A 340 -14.73 -0.48 -5.47
N ILE A 341 -14.36 -1.51 -4.72
CA ILE A 341 -13.26 -2.43 -5.07
C ILE A 341 -13.79 -3.65 -5.84
N SER A 342 -12.88 -4.35 -6.52
CA SER A 342 -13.23 -5.58 -7.24
C SER A 342 -12.11 -6.60 -7.21
N GLU A 343 -12.44 -7.88 -7.42
CA GLU A 343 -11.46 -8.95 -7.62
C GLU A 343 -10.44 -8.58 -8.69
N LYS A 344 -10.89 -8.00 -9.81
CA LYS A 344 -10.05 -7.53 -10.91
C LYS A 344 -9.18 -6.34 -10.51
N GLY A 345 -9.72 -5.40 -9.74
CA GLY A 345 -8.98 -4.25 -9.22
C GLY A 345 -7.83 -4.68 -8.32
N LEU A 346 -8.13 -5.52 -7.32
CA LEU A 346 -7.14 -6.11 -6.41
C LEU A 346 -6.06 -6.90 -7.16
N MET A 347 -6.46 -7.72 -8.16
CA MET A 347 -5.51 -8.43 -9.01
C MET A 347 -4.62 -7.49 -9.81
N GLY A 348 -5.17 -6.41 -10.37
CA GLY A 348 -4.38 -5.40 -11.09
C GLY A 348 -3.37 -4.71 -10.19
N GLY A 349 -3.75 -4.41 -8.94
CA GLY A 349 -2.85 -3.93 -7.90
C GLY A 349 -1.72 -4.92 -7.62
N LEU A 350 -2.05 -6.17 -7.32
CA LEU A 350 -1.07 -7.23 -7.06
C LEU A 350 -0.10 -7.43 -8.23
N GLN A 351 -0.62 -7.56 -9.45
CA GLN A 351 0.19 -7.77 -10.64
C GLN A 351 1.18 -6.63 -10.89
N SER A 352 0.76 -5.38 -10.68
CA SER A 352 1.64 -4.23 -10.88
C SER A 352 2.86 -4.28 -9.95
N ILE A 353 2.67 -4.68 -8.70
CA ILE A 353 3.79 -4.80 -7.74
C ILE A 353 4.64 -6.04 -8.05
N GLN A 354 4.04 -7.15 -8.45
CA GLN A 354 4.79 -8.34 -8.90
C GLN A 354 5.70 -8.01 -10.09
N GLU A 355 5.20 -7.27 -11.09
CA GLU A 355 6.00 -6.82 -12.24
C GLU A 355 7.15 -5.89 -11.82
N MET A 356 6.92 -4.95 -10.88
CA MET A 356 7.98 -4.11 -10.31
C MET A 356 9.07 -4.95 -9.64
N ILE A 357 8.68 -5.94 -8.86
CA ILE A 357 9.62 -6.85 -8.21
C ILE A 357 10.40 -7.68 -9.23
N LEU A 358 9.76 -8.22 -10.25
CA LEU A 358 10.43 -8.97 -11.31
C LEU A 358 11.44 -8.10 -12.07
N ASN A 359 11.10 -6.84 -12.35
CA ASN A 359 12.02 -5.89 -12.96
C ASN A 359 13.22 -5.60 -12.04
N LEU A 360 13.01 -5.44 -10.71
CA LEU A 360 14.09 -5.26 -9.73
C LEU A 360 15.01 -6.49 -9.63
N GLU A 361 14.44 -7.70 -9.61
CA GLU A 361 15.19 -8.95 -9.43
C GLU A 361 16.26 -9.17 -10.50
N ILE A 362 16.00 -8.72 -11.73
CA ILE A 362 16.96 -8.89 -12.84
C ILE A 362 17.77 -7.62 -13.12
N ASN A 363 17.37 -6.47 -12.57
CA ASN A 363 17.99 -5.20 -12.93
C ASN A 363 19.45 -5.14 -12.45
N ALA A 364 20.36 -5.00 -13.39
CA ALA A 364 21.79 -4.82 -13.17
C ALA A 364 22.43 -4.16 -14.40
N VAL A 365 23.59 -3.57 -14.19
CA VAL A 365 24.43 -3.04 -15.27
C VAL A 365 25.31 -4.19 -15.80
N TYR A 366 25.36 -4.35 -17.09
CA TYR A 366 26.23 -5.32 -17.78
C TYR A 366 27.12 -4.65 -18.81
N LYS A 367 28.31 -5.21 -18.98
CA LYS A 367 29.28 -4.76 -19.99
C LYS A 367 29.65 -5.93 -20.93
N ASN A 368 29.63 -5.66 -22.22
CA ASN A 368 30.09 -6.60 -23.23
C ASN A 368 31.52 -7.07 -22.97
N THR A 369 31.79 -8.35 -23.22
CA THR A 369 33.10 -8.96 -23.13
C THR A 369 33.77 -9.14 -24.51
N ILE A 370 33.02 -8.99 -25.59
CA ILE A 370 33.45 -9.20 -26.97
C ILE A 370 33.54 -7.85 -27.67
N VAL A 371 34.65 -7.63 -28.38
CA VAL A 371 34.82 -6.46 -29.25
C VAL A 371 34.00 -6.67 -30.53
N CYS A 372 33.29 -5.65 -30.97
CA CYS A 372 32.29 -5.71 -32.03
C CYS A 372 31.11 -6.65 -31.69
N GLU A 373 30.17 -6.81 -32.59
CA GLU A 373 29.07 -7.75 -32.43
C GLU A 373 29.58 -9.19 -32.34
N PRO A 374 29.17 -9.96 -31.36
CA PRO A 374 29.55 -11.36 -31.25
C PRO A 374 28.92 -12.19 -32.35
N ASN A 375 29.64 -13.24 -32.84
CA ASN A 375 29.04 -14.21 -33.72
C ASN A 375 27.96 -15.02 -32.98
N LEU A 376 26.71 -14.57 -33.10
CA LEU A 376 25.54 -15.16 -32.43
C LEU A 376 25.13 -16.49 -33.10
N GLY A 377 25.43 -16.68 -34.41
CA GLY A 377 25.09 -17.89 -35.16
C GLY A 377 25.73 -19.14 -34.56
N LYS A 378 27.05 -19.10 -34.23
CA LYS A 378 27.74 -20.25 -33.60
C LYS A 378 27.24 -20.55 -32.16
N ARG A 379 26.41 -19.67 -31.59
CA ARG A 379 25.85 -19.80 -30.24
C ARG A 379 24.35 -20.12 -30.23
N GLY A 380 23.75 -20.30 -31.42
CA GLY A 380 22.32 -20.57 -31.53
C GLY A 380 21.44 -19.40 -31.05
N LEU A 381 21.97 -18.19 -31.10
CA LEU A 381 21.27 -16.95 -30.69
C LEU A 381 20.84 -16.13 -31.92
N TYR A 382 21.05 -16.62 -33.11
CA TYR A 382 20.67 -16.01 -34.39
C TYR A 382 19.52 -16.76 -35.02
N HIS A 383 18.64 -16.08 -35.75
CA HIS A 383 17.59 -16.74 -36.52
C HIS A 383 18.20 -17.59 -37.65
N THR A 384 17.69 -18.83 -37.85
CA THR A 384 18.15 -19.74 -38.88
C THR A 384 17.62 -19.39 -40.26
N LEU A 385 16.61 -18.53 -40.40
CA LEU A 385 16.01 -18.12 -41.66
C LEU A 385 16.52 -16.71 -42.04
N SER A 386 17.21 -16.63 -43.20
CA SER A 386 17.75 -15.39 -43.77
C SER A 386 16.68 -14.40 -44.24
N THR A 387 15.41 -14.73 -44.14
CA THR A 387 14.25 -13.88 -44.50
C THR A 387 13.72 -13.03 -43.37
N ALA A 388 14.26 -13.12 -42.14
CA ALA A 388 13.88 -12.24 -41.05
C ALA A 388 14.53 -10.85 -41.27
N ASN A 389 13.71 -9.84 -41.54
CA ASN A 389 14.15 -8.47 -41.74
C ASN A 389 14.53 -7.79 -40.42
N ASP A 390 14.35 -8.46 -39.26
CA ASP A 390 14.55 -7.87 -37.97
C ASP A 390 15.90 -8.20 -37.36
N ILE A 391 16.55 -7.19 -36.80
CA ILE A 391 17.76 -7.39 -35.98
C ILE A 391 17.40 -8.26 -34.78
N PRO A 392 18.15 -9.39 -34.55
CA PRO A 392 17.86 -10.27 -33.40
C PRO A 392 17.84 -9.49 -32.07
N LEU A 393 16.89 -9.79 -31.21
CA LEU A 393 16.79 -9.14 -29.89
C LEU A 393 18.10 -9.22 -29.10
N ALA A 394 18.87 -10.30 -29.24
CA ALA A 394 20.19 -10.43 -28.64
C ALA A 394 21.21 -9.37 -29.10
N CYS A 395 21.20 -9.00 -30.39
CA CYS A 395 22.05 -7.93 -30.92
C CYS A 395 21.64 -6.58 -30.31
N ASN A 396 20.34 -6.26 -30.35
CA ASN A 396 19.82 -5.04 -29.80
C ASN A 396 20.12 -4.93 -28.30
N PHE A 397 19.91 -6.00 -27.53
CA PHE A 397 20.22 -6.01 -26.09
C PHE A 397 21.71 -5.78 -25.83
N LEU A 398 22.58 -6.51 -26.55
CA LEU A 398 24.04 -6.39 -26.39
C LEU A 398 24.59 -5.05 -26.84
N ALA A 399 23.97 -4.39 -27.83
CA ALA A 399 24.40 -3.07 -28.29
C ALA A 399 24.40 -2.01 -27.19
N TYR A 400 23.54 -2.19 -26.19
CA TYR A 400 23.40 -1.27 -25.05
C TYR A 400 24.01 -1.82 -23.74
N CYS A 401 24.65 -2.98 -23.74
CA CYS A 401 25.44 -3.49 -22.60
C CYS A 401 26.83 -2.82 -22.58
N ASP A 402 26.88 -1.52 -22.35
CA ASP A 402 28.05 -0.66 -22.37
C ASP A 402 28.78 -0.55 -21.02
N GLY A 403 28.14 -1.01 -19.93
CA GLY A 403 28.61 -0.86 -18.56
C GLY A 403 28.07 0.37 -17.85
N GLU A 404 27.13 1.10 -18.46
CA GLU A 404 26.45 2.29 -17.90
C GLU A 404 24.93 2.05 -17.82
N ASN A 405 24.33 1.58 -18.91
CA ASN A 405 22.91 1.22 -18.93
C ASN A 405 22.61 -0.01 -18.07
N ASP A 406 21.62 0.09 -17.21
CA ASP A 406 21.05 -1.10 -16.56
C ASP A 406 19.95 -1.75 -17.43
N ILE A 407 19.46 -2.92 -17.02
CA ILE A 407 18.46 -3.67 -17.84
C ILE A 407 17.16 -2.85 -18.02
N ILE A 408 16.75 -2.04 -17.05
CA ILE A 408 15.55 -1.18 -17.18
C ILE A 408 15.79 -0.09 -18.25
N ASP A 409 16.98 0.48 -18.34
CA ASP A 409 17.33 1.44 -19.39
C ASP A 409 17.25 0.78 -20.78
N ILE A 410 17.86 -0.40 -20.91
CA ILE A 410 17.84 -1.17 -22.15
C ILE A 410 16.39 -1.54 -22.51
N ALA A 411 15.59 -1.96 -21.54
CA ALA A 411 14.20 -2.30 -21.73
C ALA A 411 13.35 -1.09 -22.19
N ASN A 412 13.61 0.08 -21.63
CA ASN A 412 12.97 1.32 -22.06
C ASN A 412 13.31 1.67 -23.53
N ILE A 413 14.58 1.50 -23.93
CA ILE A 413 15.03 1.74 -25.31
C ILE A 413 14.34 0.75 -26.27
N LEU A 414 14.22 -0.52 -25.88
CA LEU A 414 13.64 -1.57 -26.71
C LEU A 414 12.10 -1.68 -26.58
N ASN A 415 11.48 -0.81 -25.78
CA ASN A 415 10.04 -0.77 -25.50
C ASN A 415 9.48 -2.14 -25.02
N MET A 416 10.20 -2.76 -24.08
CA MET A 416 9.87 -4.05 -23.45
C MET A 416 9.83 -3.89 -21.93
N GLN A 417 9.29 -4.89 -21.22
CA GLN A 417 9.47 -4.99 -19.78
C GLN A 417 10.81 -5.64 -19.46
N ALA A 418 11.52 -5.12 -18.45
CA ALA A 418 12.86 -5.62 -18.12
C ALA A 418 12.87 -7.13 -17.80
N TYR A 419 11.87 -7.64 -17.08
CA TYR A 419 11.77 -9.05 -16.74
C TYR A 419 11.65 -9.99 -17.96
N GLU A 420 11.24 -9.48 -19.13
CA GLU A 420 11.14 -10.26 -20.36
C GLU A 420 12.52 -10.69 -20.89
N PHE A 421 13.59 -9.99 -20.52
CA PHE A 421 14.96 -10.36 -20.90
C PHE A 421 15.54 -11.54 -20.11
N LYS A 422 14.83 -12.10 -19.14
CA LYS A 422 15.36 -13.11 -18.23
C LYS A 422 15.99 -14.31 -18.98
N GLU A 423 15.26 -14.93 -19.91
CA GLU A 423 15.75 -16.09 -20.65
C GLU A 423 16.93 -15.70 -21.57
N LEU A 424 16.86 -14.54 -22.22
CA LEU A 424 17.93 -14.03 -23.04
C LEU A 424 19.19 -13.76 -22.21
N LEU A 425 19.04 -13.14 -21.05
CA LEU A 425 20.14 -12.83 -20.14
C LEU A 425 20.83 -14.11 -19.62
N GLU A 426 20.07 -15.17 -19.31
CA GLU A 426 20.63 -16.46 -18.90
C GLU A 426 21.48 -17.05 -20.02
N LYS A 427 21.03 -17.02 -21.28
CA LYS A 427 21.79 -17.47 -22.45
C LYS A 427 23.05 -16.63 -22.71
N ILE A 428 22.92 -15.31 -22.66
CA ILE A 428 24.04 -14.37 -22.86
C ILE A 428 25.13 -14.59 -21.79
N LYS A 429 24.72 -14.78 -20.52
CA LYS A 429 25.65 -15.12 -19.44
C LYS A 429 26.30 -16.48 -19.60
N PHE A 430 25.52 -17.50 -20.01
CA PHE A 430 26.05 -18.84 -20.25
C PHE A 430 27.18 -18.83 -21.30
N TYR A 431 27.06 -18.00 -22.32
CA TYR A 431 28.09 -17.86 -23.36
C TYR A 431 29.18 -16.83 -22.98
N GLY A 432 29.15 -16.25 -21.79
CA GLY A 432 30.12 -15.26 -21.33
C GLY A 432 30.17 -13.99 -22.16
N LEU A 433 29.07 -13.56 -22.77
CA LEU A 433 29.00 -12.38 -23.63
C LEU A 433 28.92 -11.07 -22.86
N VAL A 434 28.52 -11.12 -21.58
CA VAL A 434 28.48 -9.98 -20.66
C VAL A 434 29.09 -10.36 -19.31
N LYS A 435 29.58 -9.33 -18.60
CA LYS A 435 30.11 -9.42 -17.23
C LYS A 435 29.50 -8.34 -16.36
#